data_b6554d5f8d561cbb89a783a10950bc8b
#
_entry.id   b6554d5f8d561cbb89a783a10950bc8b
#
_cell.length_a   1.000
_cell.length_b   1.000
_cell.length_c   1.000
_cell.angle_alpha   90.00
_cell.angle_beta   90.00
_cell.angle_gamma   90.00
#
_symmetry.space_group_name_H-M   'P 1'
#
loop_
_entity.id
_entity.type
_entity.pdbx_description
1 polymer ?
#
loop_
_entity_poly.entity_id
_entity_poly.type
_entity_poly.pdbx_seq_one_letter_code
_entity_poly.pdbx_strand_id
1 'polypeptide(L)'
;MFYDLHGSKLLCISFLDSFGRTGNPFSCSADEWESDFMLSFKKAILTSQNLESLYDVMLRILHRLFDRADGPAQPKSKLVADTLRYIQENYPSACLTEAANRAFVSPSYLSKLFASEMQVSFSRYLMCYRIGIAKKLLQGNGSKLYETALSVGYSDV
;
A
#
# COMPACT_ATOMS: atom_id res chain seq x y z
N MET A 1 19.00 26.74 8.30
CA MET A 1 19.45 25.34 8.29
C MET A 1 19.55 24.94 6.83
N PHE A 2 20.76 24.96 6.28
CA PHE A 2 20.98 24.65 4.85
C PHE A 2 20.93 23.14 4.69
N TYR A 3 19.91 22.64 4.04
CA TYR A 3 19.89 21.24 3.61
C TYR A 3 20.91 21.07 2.48
N ASP A 4 22.02 20.44 2.80
CA ASP A 4 23.03 20.07 1.82
C ASP A 4 22.46 19.01 0.88
N LEU A 5 22.51 19.27 -0.43
CA LEU A 5 22.05 18.34 -1.46
C LEU A 5 22.73 16.96 -1.33
N HIS A 6 24.02 16.95 -0.94
CA HIS A 6 24.77 15.72 -0.78
C HIS A 6 24.25 14.88 0.40
N GLY A 7 24.03 15.48 1.55
CA GLY A 7 23.42 14.83 2.71
C GLY A 7 22.01 14.34 2.44
N SER A 8 21.20 15.12 1.71
CA SER A 8 19.85 14.72 1.32
C SER A 8 19.85 13.49 0.40
N LYS A 9 20.78 13.39 -0.55
CA LYS A 9 20.96 12.21 -1.42
C LYS A 9 21.33 10.95 -0.62
N LEU A 10 22.25 11.09 0.33
CA LEU A 10 22.65 9.97 1.19
C LEU A 10 21.49 9.45 2.04
N LEU A 11 20.67 10.35 2.60
CA LEU A 11 19.46 9.99 3.34
C LEU A 11 18.45 9.24 2.46
N CYS A 12 18.22 9.70 1.24
CA CYS A 12 17.33 9.02 0.28
C CYS A 12 17.82 7.61 -0.07
N ILE A 13 19.13 7.43 -0.29
CA ILE A 13 19.72 6.12 -0.59
C ILE A 13 19.63 5.21 0.64
N SER A 14 19.94 5.72 1.84
CA SER A 14 19.83 4.97 3.09
C SER A 14 18.40 4.52 3.36
N PHE A 15 17.43 5.37 3.08
CA PHE A 15 15.99 5.02 3.16
C PHE A 15 15.64 3.87 2.22
N LEU A 16 16.07 3.92 0.95
CA LEU A 16 15.84 2.85 -0.02
C LEU A 16 16.52 1.54 0.39
N ASP A 17 17.75 1.60 0.90
CA ASP A 17 18.48 0.41 1.38
C ASP A 17 17.81 -0.22 2.61
N SER A 18 17.27 0.61 3.50
CA SER A 18 16.50 0.17 4.66
C SER A 18 15.23 -0.56 4.23
N PHE A 19 14.56 -0.07 3.19
CA PHE A 19 13.36 -0.68 2.62
C PHE A 19 13.64 -2.06 2.03
N GLY A 20 14.80 -2.24 1.37
CA GLY A 20 15.21 -3.53 0.82
C GLY A 20 15.51 -4.59 1.89
N ARG A 21 15.99 -4.18 3.09
CA ARG A 21 16.38 -5.11 4.17
C ARG A 21 15.22 -5.58 5.04
N THR A 22 14.16 -4.81 5.18
CA THR A 22 13.03 -5.14 6.08
C THR A 22 12.04 -6.12 5.48
N GLY A 23 12.37 -6.73 4.33
CA GLY A 23 11.42 -7.62 3.63
C GLY A 23 10.24 -6.81 3.10
N ASN A 24 10.17 -6.71 1.80
CA ASN A 24 9.21 -5.91 1.07
C ASN A 24 7.78 -6.00 1.64
N PRO A 25 7.20 -4.94 2.21
CA PRO A 25 5.79 -4.94 2.59
C PRO A 25 4.85 -5.02 1.37
N PHE A 26 5.40 -4.95 0.13
CA PHE A 26 4.71 -4.86 -1.14
C PHE A 26 5.05 -6.02 -2.08
N SER A 27 5.04 -7.26 -1.59
CA SER A 27 4.93 -8.48 -2.41
C SER A 27 5.73 -8.56 -3.74
N CYS A 28 6.97 -8.07 -3.76
CA CYS A 28 7.92 -8.38 -4.83
C CYS A 28 8.87 -9.50 -4.37
N SER A 29 9.21 -10.44 -5.25
CA SER A 29 10.29 -11.41 -4.99
C SER A 29 11.59 -10.65 -4.71
N ALA A 30 12.39 -11.13 -3.76
CA ALA A 30 13.66 -10.51 -3.40
C ALA A 30 14.57 -10.30 -4.61
N ASP A 31 14.51 -11.20 -5.58
CA ASP A 31 15.34 -11.20 -6.79
C ASP A 31 14.98 -10.09 -7.78
N GLU A 32 13.69 -9.67 -7.86
CA GLU A 32 13.27 -8.55 -8.72
C GLU A 32 13.55 -7.18 -8.11
N TRP A 33 13.74 -7.13 -6.79
CA TRP A 33 14.06 -5.90 -6.08
C TRP A 33 15.53 -5.51 -6.21
N GLU A 34 16.41 -6.47 -6.39
CA GLU A 34 17.86 -6.25 -6.31
C GLU A 34 18.53 -5.85 -7.63
N SER A 35 18.00 -6.20 -8.82
CA SER A 35 18.85 -6.08 -10.00
C SER A 35 18.82 -4.72 -10.69
N ASP A 36 17.83 -4.40 -11.50
CA ASP A 36 17.89 -3.19 -12.36
C ASP A 36 17.10 -2.01 -11.81
N PHE A 37 16.05 -2.29 -11.05
CA PHE A 37 15.11 -1.29 -10.60
C PHE A 37 15.72 -0.38 -9.50
N MET A 38 16.30 -0.98 -8.46
CA MET A 38 16.95 -0.23 -7.38
C MET A 38 18.20 0.51 -7.86
N LEU A 39 18.95 -0.10 -8.76
CA LEU A 39 20.12 0.54 -9.35
C LEU A 39 19.73 1.78 -10.17
N SER A 40 18.64 1.70 -10.94
CA SER A 40 18.12 2.83 -11.71
C SER A 40 17.69 4.00 -10.82
N PHE A 41 17.08 3.73 -9.67
CA PHE A 41 16.70 4.77 -8.71
C PHE A 41 17.89 5.38 -7.99
N LYS A 42 18.85 4.57 -7.52
CA LYS A 42 20.09 5.08 -6.93
C LYS A 42 20.82 5.99 -7.92
N LYS A 43 20.90 5.59 -9.19
CA LYS A 43 21.49 6.41 -10.24
C LYS A 43 20.74 7.72 -10.43
N ALA A 44 19.39 7.71 -10.47
CA ALA A 44 18.59 8.91 -10.59
C ALA A 44 18.76 9.88 -9.40
N ILE A 45 18.85 9.36 -8.17
CA ILE A 45 19.16 10.16 -6.97
C ILE A 45 20.54 10.79 -7.08
N LEU A 46 21.56 10.02 -7.45
CA LEU A 46 22.94 10.51 -7.56
C LEU A 46 23.10 11.57 -8.65
N THR A 47 22.37 11.44 -9.77
CA THR A 47 22.45 12.39 -10.91
C THR A 47 21.59 13.64 -10.73
N SER A 48 20.72 13.74 -9.71
CA SER A 48 19.94 14.95 -9.44
C SER A 48 20.87 16.15 -9.15
N GLN A 49 20.59 17.30 -9.77
CA GLN A 49 21.49 18.48 -9.70
C GLN A 49 21.09 19.48 -8.61
N ASN A 50 19.84 19.43 -8.14
CA ASN A 50 19.29 20.30 -7.11
C ASN A 50 18.24 19.57 -6.26
N LEU A 51 17.80 20.20 -5.16
CA LEU A 51 16.79 19.62 -4.26
C LEU A 51 15.44 19.39 -4.94
N GLU A 52 15.07 20.24 -5.90
CA GLU A 52 13.80 20.10 -6.62
C GLU A 52 13.80 18.85 -7.51
N SER A 53 14.88 18.62 -8.27
CA SER A 53 15.03 17.39 -9.07
C SER A 53 15.13 16.15 -8.20
N LEU A 54 15.73 16.23 -7.02
CA LEU A 54 15.78 15.14 -6.05
C LEU A 54 14.37 14.83 -5.51
N TYR A 55 13.59 15.87 -5.20
CA TYR A 55 12.20 15.73 -4.76
C TYR A 55 11.34 15.04 -5.83
N ASP A 56 11.43 15.44 -7.09
CA ASP A 56 10.72 14.81 -8.21
C ASP A 56 11.12 13.35 -8.41
N VAL A 57 12.40 13.02 -8.24
CA VAL A 57 12.88 11.64 -8.27
C VAL A 57 12.25 10.82 -7.14
N MET A 58 12.25 11.37 -5.91
CA MET A 58 11.67 10.68 -4.75
C MET A 58 10.16 10.48 -4.91
N LEU A 59 9.42 11.47 -5.41
CA LEU A 59 7.99 11.31 -5.70
C LEU A 59 7.73 10.21 -6.74
N ARG A 60 8.52 10.16 -7.82
CA ARG A 60 8.40 9.10 -8.84
C ARG A 60 8.70 7.71 -8.26
N ILE A 61 9.69 7.61 -7.37
CA ILE A 61 10.01 6.36 -6.67
C ILE A 61 8.81 5.95 -5.80
N LEU A 62 8.30 6.86 -4.96
CA LEU A 62 7.17 6.60 -4.09
C LEU A 62 5.93 6.21 -4.91
N HIS A 63 5.58 6.94 -5.96
CA HIS A 63 4.46 6.59 -6.85
C HIS A 63 4.63 5.18 -7.42
N ARG A 64 5.81 4.83 -7.95
CA ARG A 64 6.05 3.48 -8.48
C ARG A 64 6.01 2.39 -7.42
N LEU A 65 6.47 2.68 -6.20
CA LEU A 65 6.37 1.75 -5.07
C LEU A 65 4.90 1.55 -4.67
N PHE A 66 4.11 2.62 -4.65
CA PHE A 66 2.69 2.57 -4.34
C PHE A 66 1.87 1.99 -5.49
N ASP A 67 2.14 2.33 -6.75
CA ASP A 67 1.44 1.79 -7.92
C ASP A 67 1.70 0.28 -8.09
N ARG A 68 2.89 -0.21 -7.73
CA ARG A 68 3.17 -1.66 -7.67
C ARG A 68 2.50 -2.36 -6.48
N ALA A 69 2.28 -1.62 -5.38
CA ALA A 69 1.48 -2.11 -4.27
C ALA A 69 -0.01 -2.15 -4.61
N ASP A 70 -0.46 -1.30 -5.55
CA ASP A 70 -1.85 -1.17 -5.97
C ASP A 70 -2.23 -2.05 -7.18
N GLY A 71 -1.28 -2.76 -7.77
CA GLY A 71 -1.63 -3.89 -8.63
C GLY A 71 -2.22 -4.98 -7.72
N PRO A 72 -3.56 -5.21 -7.73
CA PRO A 72 -4.13 -6.21 -6.85
C PRO A 72 -3.46 -7.54 -7.18
N ALA A 73 -2.76 -8.14 -6.20
CA ALA A 73 -2.39 -9.53 -6.30
C ALA A 73 -3.66 -10.26 -6.73
N GLN A 74 -3.67 -10.84 -7.92
CA GLN A 74 -4.88 -11.48 -8.40
C GLN A 74 -5.13 -12.71 -7.53
N PRO A 75 -6.33 -12.83 -6.94
CA PRO A 75 -6.64 -13.96 -6.08
C PRO A 75 -6.50 -15.24 -6.88
N LYS A 76 -5.71 -16.18 -6.35
CA LYS A 76 -5.54 -17.51 -6.97
C LYS A 76 -6.72 -18.42 -6.71
N SER A 77 -7.41 -18.22 -5.59
CA SER A 77 -8.59 -19.00 -5.20
C SER A 77 -9.87 -18.20 -5.33
N LYS A 78 -10.95 -18.91 -5.66
CA LYS A 78 -12.32 -18.33 -5.68
C LYS A 78 -12.68 -17.75 -4.32
N LEU A 79 -12.25 -18.38 -3.23
CA LEU A 79 -12.55 -17.96 -1.87
C LEU A 79 -11.99 -16.56 -1.57
N VAL A 80 -10.74 -16.28 -1.98
CA VAL A 80 -10.15 -14.94 -1.82
C VAL A 80 -10.82 -13.95 -2.76
N ALA A 81 -11.15 -14.34 -4.00
CA ALA A 81 -11.88 -13.48 -4.94
C ALA A 81 -13.26 -13.05 -4.37
N ASP A 82 -14.02 -14.00 -3.81
CA ASP A 82 -15.32 -13.72 -3.19
C ASP A 82 -15.15 -12.84 -1.91
N THR A 83 -14.06 -13.04 -1.16
CA THR A 83 -13.72 -12.19 -0.01
C THR A 83 -13.41 -10.75 -0.45
N LEU A 84 -12.69 -10.56 -1.54
CA LEU A 84 -12.42 -9.22 -2.08
C LEU A 84 -13.71 -8.53 -2.54
N ARG A 85 -14.61 -9.26 -3.19
CA ARG A 85 -15.92 -8.75 -3.58
C ARG A 85 -16.72 -8.33 -2.35
N TYR A 86 -16.76 -9.17 -1.31
CA TYR A 86 -17.40 -8.84 -0.05
C TYR A 86 -16.86 -7.54 0.56
N ILE A 87 -15.53 -7.34 0.57
CA ILE A 87 -14.91 -6.09 1.03
C ILE A 87 -15.39 -4.91 0.19
N GLN A 88 -15.41 -5.02 -1.13
CA GLN A 88 -15.83 -3.94 -2.03
C GLN A 88 -17.29 -3.51 -1.80
N GLU A 89 -18.16 -4.48 -1.57
CA GLU A 89 -19.59 -4.23 -1.36
C GLU A 89 -19.93 -3.76 0.06
N ASN A 90 -19.13 -4.14 1.07
CA ASN A 90 -19.47 -3.95 2.48
C ASN A 90 -18.38 -3.23 3.28
N TYR A 91 -17.42 -2.55 2.63
CA TYR A 91 -16.24 -1.99 3.29
C TYR A 91 -16.49 -1.17 4.57
N PRO A 92 -17.62 -0.41 4.75
CA PRO A 92 -17.82 0.35 5.96
C PRO A 92 -18.02 -0.53 7.20
N SER A 93 -18.63 -1.71 7.04
CA SER A 93 -18.94 -2.66 8.13
C SER A 93 -18.20 -3.99 8.00
N ALA A 94 -17.39 -4.17 6.96
CA ALA A 94 -16.73 -5.42 6.67
C ALA A 94 -15.82 -5.88 7.83
N CYS A 95 -15.89 -7.18 8.16
CA CYS A 95 -14.99 -7.82 9.10
C CYS A 95 -14.64 -9.25 8.66
N LEU A 96 -13.52 -9.76 9.16
CA LEU A 96 -13.01 -11.09 8.80
C LEU A 96 -13.98 -12.21 9.20
N THR A 97 -14.59 -12.09 10.36
CA THR A 97 -15.52 -13.11 10.90
C THR A 97 -16.72 -13.27 9.98
N GLU A 98 -17.33 -12.17 9.55
CA GLU A 98 -18.46 -12.18 8.64
C GLU A 98 -18.08 -12.72 7.25
N ALA A 99 -16.93 -12.33 6.73
CA ALA A 99 -16.40 -12.86 5.48
C ALA A 99 -16.21 -14.38 5.54
N ALA A 100 -15.68 -14.89 6.64
CA ALA A 100 -15.46 -16.32 6.87
C ALA A 100 -16.80 -17.09 7.01
N ASN A 101 -17.77 -16.52 7.74
CA ASN A 101 -19.11 -17.10 7.89
C ASN A 101 -19.83 -17.25 6.53
N ARG A 102 -19.77 -16.23 5.69
CA ARG A 102 -20.34 -16.26 4.34
C ARG A 102 -19.71 -17.32 3.44
N ALA A 103 -18.44 -17.59 3.66
CA ALA A 103 -17.68 -18.57 2.90
C ALA A 103 -17.69 -19.97 3.52
N PHE A 104 -18.40 -20.17 4.65
CA PHE A 104 -18.47 -21.44 5.41
C PHE A 104 -17.09 -21.97 5.82
N VAL A 105 -16.16 -21.09 6.18
CA VAL A 105 -14.81 -21.44 6.64
C VAL A 105 -14.49 -20.79 8.00
N SER A 106 -13.46 -21.28 8.69
CA SER A 106 -13.02 -20.61 9.90
C SER A 106 -12.31 -19.28 9.62
N PRO A 107 -12.46 -18.25 10.48
CA PRO A 107 -11.74 -16.98 10.33
C PRO A 107 -10.22 -17.16 10.27
N SER A 108 -9.70 -18.12 11.02
CA SER A 108 -8.27 -18.44 11.05
C SER A 108 -7.76 -18.98 9.69
N TYR A 109 -8.55 -19.85 9.07
CA TYR A 109 -8.23 -20.38 7.74
C TYR A 109 -8.27 -19.27 6.69
N LEU A 110 -9.36 -18.48 6.67
CA LEU A 110 -9.50 -17.37 5.72
C LEU A 110 -8.37 -16.35 5.86
N SER A 111 -8.01 -16.00 7.11
CA SER A 111 -6.94 -15.05 7.38
C SER A 111 -5.59 -15.50 6.81
N LYS A 112 -5.24 -16.78 7.01
CA LYS A 112 -3.98 -17.36 6.49
C LYS A 112 -3.99 -17.43 4.97
N LEU A 113 -5.08 -17.89 4.38
CA LEU A 113 -5.22 -18.00 2.93
C LEU A 113 -5.16 -16.63 2.27
N PHE A 114 -5.92 -15.66 2.80
CA PHE A 114 -5.92 -14.28 2.30
C PHE A 114 -4.52 -13.67 2.35
N ALA A 115 -3.84 -13.79 3.49
CA ALA A 115 -2.48 -13.27 3.65
C ALA A 115 -1.48 -13.95 2.72
N SER A 116 -1.61 -15.25 2.46
CA SER A 116 -0.72 -15.99 1.54
C SER A 116 -0.93 -15.61 0.07
N GLU A 117 -2.16 -15.33 -0.34
CA GLU A 117 -2.45 -14.98 -1.74
C GLU A 117 -2.29 -13.47 -2.03
N MET A 118 -2.75 -12.63 -1.10
CA MET A 118 -2.75 -11.18 -1.26
C MET A 118 -1.48 -10.52 -0.71
N GLN A 119 -0.61 -11.30 -0.03
CA GLN A 119 0.63 -10.83 0.62
C GLN A 119 0.42 -9.71 1.66
N VAL A 120 -0.81 -9.49 2.07
CA VAL A 120 -1.21 -8.55 3.13
C VAL A 120 -2.33 -9.16 3.97
N SER A 121 -2.43 -8.79 5.24
CA SER A 121 -3.54 -9.25 6.08
C SER A 121 -4.87 -8.65 5.63
N PHE A 122 -5.97 -9.36 5.88
CA PHE A 122 -7.34 -8.88 5.62
C PHE A 122 -7.60 -7.48 6.20
N SER A 123 -7.22 -7.26 7.46
CA SER A 123 -7.43 -5.96 8.14
C SER A 123 -6.64 -4.84 7.47
N ARG A 124 -5.40 -5.10 7.07
CA ARG A 124 -4.58 -4.11 6.37
C ARG A 124 -5.14 -3.78 4.98
N TYR A 125 -5.57 -4.80 4.23
CA TYR A 125 -6.22 -4.61 2.94
C TYR A 125 -7.48 -3.75 3.08
N LEU A 126 -8.38 -4.10 4.02
CA LEU A 126 -9.59 -3.35 4.30
C LEU A 126 -9.30 -1.89 4.68
N MET A 127 -8.30 -1.66 5.55
CA MET A 127 -7.88 -0.31 5.93
C MET A 127 -7.44 0.51 4.71
N CYS A 128 -6.56 -0.05 3.88
CA CYS A 128 -6.09 0.62 2.65
C CYS A 128 -7.25 0.91 1.68
N TYR A 129 -8.19 -0.02 1.54
CA TYR A 129 -9.37 0.16 0.72
C TYR A 129 -10.25 1.32 1.21
N ARG A 130 -10.56 1.36 2.52
CA ARG A 130 -11.31 2.45 3.16
C ARG A 130 -10.65 3.81 2.96
N ILE A 131 -9.32 3.89 3.17
CA ILE A 131 -8.55 5.12 2.97
C ILE A 131 -8.59 5.56 1.49
N GLY A 132 -8.49 4.63 0.54
CA GLY A 132 -8.62 4.91 -0.88
C GLY A 132 -9.98 5.52 -1.25
N ILE A 133 -11.07 5.00 -0.68
CA ILE A 133 -12.42 5.57 -0.86
C ILE A 133 -12.53 6.94 -0.18
N ALA A 134 -12.05 7.08 1.06
CA ALA A 134 -12.07 8.37 1.78
C ALA A 134 -11.33 9.46 0.99
N LYS A 135 -10.17 9.15 0.43
CA LYS A 135 -9.40 10.08 -0.41
C LYS A 135 -10.21 10.55 -1.63
N LYS A 136 -10.91 9.66 -2.31
CA LYS A 136 -11.77 10.00 -3.45
C LYS A 136 -12.93 10.92 -3.03
N LEU A 137 -13.59 10.63 -1.90
CA LEU A 137 -14.69 11.43 -1.37
C LEU A 137 -14.23 12.85 -0.99
N LEU A 138 -13.07 12.99 -0.36
CA LEU A 138 -12.51 14.29 0.03
C LEU A 138 -12.08 15.12 -1.19
N GLN A 139 -11.61 14.48 -2.27
CA GLN A 139 -11.23 15.18 -3.50
C GLN A 139 -12.43 15.64 -4.33
N GLY A 140 -13.58 14.96 -4.24
CA GLY A 140 -14.72 15.20 -5.14
C GLY A 140 -15.76 16.22 -4.63
N ASN A 141 -16.05 16.28 -3.33
CA ASN A 141 -17.29 16.91 -2.84
C ASN A 141 -17.15 17.95 -1.71
N GLY A 142 -15.94 18.33 -1.32
CA GLY A 142 -15.78 19.24 -0.17
C GLY A 142 -16.36 18.68 1.16
N SER A 143 -16.54 17.35 1.24
CA SER A 143 -17.10 16.66 2.40
C SER A 143 -16.23 16.90 3.62
N LYS A 144 -16.86 17.07 4.79
CA LYS A 144 -16.12 17.23 6.04
C LYS A 144 -15.38 15.94 6.38
N LEU A 145 -14.16 16.08 6.91
CA LEU A 145 -13.31 14.95 7.26
C LEU A 145 -14.02 13.94 8.17
N TYR A 146 -14.74 14.41 9.17
CA TYR A 146 -15.50 13.59 10.11
C TYR A 146 -16.61 12.77 9.41
N GLU A 147 -17.40 13.41 8.55
CA GLU A 147 -18.45 12.73 7.78
C GLU A 147 -17.89 11.67 6.85
N THR A 148 -16.75 11.97 6.23
CA THR A 148 -16.02 11.01 5.38
C THR A 148 -15.51 9.82 6.20
N ALA A 149 -14.92 10.06 7.38
CA ALA A 149 -14.45 8.99 8.26
C ALA A 149 -15.58 8.04 8.66
N LEU A 150 -16.73 8.58 9.07
CA LEU A 150 -17.92 7.78 9.39
C LEU A 150 -18.41 6.96 8.18
N SER A 151 -18.46 7.58 7.00
CA SER A 151 -18.97 6.92 5.78
C SER A 151 -18.10 5.75 5.33
N VAL A 152 -16.81 5.73 5.65
CA VAL A 152 -15.92 4.64 5.32
C VAL A 152 -15.73 3.62 6.45
N GLY A 153 -16.45 3.79 7.57
CA GLY A 153 -16.50 2.81 8.66
C GLY A 153 -15.52 3.03 9.81
N TYR A 154 -15.17 4.29 10.08
CA TYR A 154 -14.46 4.70 11.31
C TYR A 154 -15.44 5.42 12.24
N SER A 155 -15.82 4.75 13.34
CA SER A 155 -16.83 5.26 14.30
C SER A 155 -16.23 6.08 15.44
N ASP A 156 -14.94 5.92 15.73
CA ASP A 156 -14.22 6.63 16.79
C ASP A 156 -13.21 7.62 16.17
N VAL A 157 -13.66 8.86 16.00
CA VAL A 157 -12.82 10.00 15.55
C VAL A 157 -12.91 11.14 16.54
#